data_80e91b83332edec67d0e68d2faa6375f
#
_entry.id   80e91b83332edec67d0e68d2faa6375f
#
_cell.length_a   1.000
_cell.length_b   1.000
_cell.length_c   1.000
_cell.angle_alpha   90.00
_cell.angle_beta   90.00
_cell.angle_gamma   90.00
#
_symmetry.space_group_name_H-M   'P 1'
#
loop_
_entity.id
_entity.type
_entity.pdbx_description
1 polymer ?
#
loop_
_entity_poly.entity_id
_entity_poly.type
_entity_poly.pdbx_seq_one_letter_code
_entity_poly.pdbx_strand_id
1 'polypeptide(L)'
;MKKLFLLLLLWASVPAVAQSSNNDYFVIDASYLKQGSTYGQLGLHYSYYDSDNVALLAGLAGNFRSENKQLIAIGEAQLSAWIRADNERGSFIDIPVLFLRPQLNFSPYYFAPEAGIQILFLYIKAGYAFPWGKMSENYPFDTGKFRFSAGAIIPLKIK
;
A
#
# COMPACT_ATOMS: atom_id res chain seq x y z
N MET A 1 11.65 2.98 20.73
CA MET A 1 10.93 2.51 19.53
C MET A 1 10.18 3.62 18.79
N LYS A 2 9.42 4.53 19.46
CA LYS A 2 8.72 5.66 18.80
C LYS A 2 9.65 6.60 18.01
N LYS A 3 10.88 6.82 18.50
CA LYS A 3 11.89 7.68 17.83
C LYS A 3 12.46 7.03 16.56
N LEU A 4 12.58 5.69 16.52
CA LEU A 4 13.08 4.96 15.36
C LEU A 4 12.06 4.99 14.21
N PHE A 5 10.78 4.91 14.55
CA PHE A 5 9.68 5.01 13.58
C PHE A 5 9.60 6.40 12.94
N LEU A 6 9.82 7.47 13.73
CA LEU A 6 9.90 8.84 13.23
C LEU A 6 11.12 9.05 12.32
N LEU A 7 12.25 8.44 12.64
CA LEU A 7 13.48 8.47 11.82
C LEU A 7 13.29 7.73 10.49
N LEU A 8 12.60 6.59 10.48
CA LEU A 8 12.25 5.84 9.26
C LEU A 8 11.26 6.62 8.37
N LEU A 9 10.28 7.31 8.97
CA LEU A 9 9.37 8.19 8.26
C LEU A 9 10.11 9.40 7.64
N LEU A 10 11.04 10.01 8.36
CA LEU A 10 11.91 11.07 7.86
C LEU A 10 12.85 10.57 6.75
N TRP A 11 13.40 9.36 6.87
CA TRP A 11 14.25 8.75 5.84
C TRP A 11 13.49 8.41 4.57
N ALA A 12 12.24 7.95 4.68
CA ALA A 12 11.38 7.70 3.53
C ALA A 12 10.93 8.98 2.80
N SER A 13 10.96 10.14 3.48
CA SER A 13 10.62 11.42 2.88
C SER A 13 11.79 12.12 2.15
N VAL A 14 13.04 11.73 2.44
CA VAL A 14 14.23 12.36 1.85
C VAL A 14 14.39 12.10 0.34
N PRO A 15 14.12 10.89 -0.22
CA PRO A 15 14.19 10.70 -1.67
C PRO A 15 13.05 11.38 -2.44
N ALA A 16 11.92 11.69 -1.81
CA ALA A 16 10.78 12.32 -2.48
C ALA A 16 11.09 13.78 -2.96
N VAL A 17 12.14 14.41 -2.44
CA VAL A 17 12.54 15.78 -2.79
C VAL A 17 13.60 15.81 -3.91
N ALA A 18 14.21 14.66 -4.25
CA ALA A 18 15.46 14.63 -5.03
C ALA A 18 15.32 14.32 -6.52
N GLN A 19 14.17 13.86 -7.02
CA GLN A 19 13.98 13.56 -8.44
C GLN A 19 12.59 13.97 -8.92
N SER A 20 12.50 15.17 -9.49
CA SER A 20 11.42 15.57 -10.38
C SER A 20 11.57 14.78 -11.69
N SER A 21 10.98 13.60 -11.79
CA SER A 21 10.70 12.98 -13.08
C SER A 21 9.41 13.61 -13.60
N ASN A 22 9.31 13.85 -14.92
CA ASN A 22 8.16 14.50 -15.56
C ASN A 22 6.84 13.70 -15.46
N ASN A 23 6.78 12.65 -14.65
CA ASN A 23 5.66 11.71 -14.50
C ASN A 23 5.19 11.54 -13.04
N ASP A 24 5.32 12.57 -12.21
CA ASP A 24 4.82 12.54 -10.84
C ASP A 24 3.29 12.49 -10.82
N TYR A 25 2.73 11.54 -10.07
CA TYR A 25 1.30 11.40 -9.89
C TYR A 25 0.93 10.87 -8.50
N PHE A 26 -0.26 11.22 -8.05
CA PHE A 26 -0.87 10.59 -6.88
C PHE A 26 -1.73 9.40 -7.28
N VAL A 27 -1.88 8.47 -6.36
CA VAL A 27 -2.77 7.32 -6.50
C VAL A 27 -3.68 7.25 -5.28
N ILE A 28 -4.97 7.29 -5.51
CA ILE A 28 -5.95 6.93 -4.48
C ILE A 28 -6.17 5.42 -4.56
N ASP A 29 -6.12 4.76 -3.41
CA ASP A 29 -6.34 3.33 -3.24
C ASP A 29 -7.57 3.11 -2.36
N ALA A 30 -8.53 2.34 -2.80
CA ALA A 30 -9.69 1.94 -2.02
C ALA A 30 -9.85 0.42 -2.06
N SER A 31 -9.87 -0.23 -0.91
CA SER A 31 -9.88 -1.68 -0.85
C SER A 31 -10.63 -2.27 0.33
N TYR A 32 -11.02 -3.51 0.14
CA TYR A 32 -11.40 -4.44 1.17
C TYR A 32 -10.14 -5.12 1.73
N LEU A 33 -10.01 -5.17 3.05
CA LEU A 33 -8.91 -5.81 3.74
C LEU A 33 -9.45 -6.84 4.73
N LYS A 34 -8.95 -8.08 4.63
CA LYS A 34 -9.16 -9.15 5.60
C LYS A 34 -7.85 -9.43 6.34
N GLN A 35 -7.84 -9.17 7.65
CA GLN A 35 -6.71 -9.45 8.55
C GLN A 35 -7.29 -9.91 9.91
N GLY A 36 -7.63 -11.22 10.00
CA GLY A 36 -8.50 -11.71 11.07
C GLY A 36 -9.92 -11.17 10.91
N SER A 37 -10.15 -9.92 11.27
CA SER A 37 -11.38 -9.15 11.01
C SER A 37 -11.38 -8.53 9.61
N THR A 38 -12.52 -7.90 9.26
CA THR A 38 -12.73 -7.22 7.97
C THR A 38 -12.64 -5.71 8.14
N TYR A 39 -11.95 -5.04 7.22
CA TYR A 39 -11.75 -3.60 7.18
C TYR A 39 -12.02 -3.04 5.79
N GLY A 40 -12.50 -1.80 5.69
CA GLY A 40 -12.30 -0.96 4.53
C GLY A 40 -10.94 -0.27 4.64
N GLN A 41 -10.18 -0.20 3.56
CA GLN A 41 -8.93 0.54 3.52
C GLN A 41 -9.05 1.68 2.50
N LEU A 42 -8.54 2.84 2.86
CA LEU A 42 -8.40 3.99 1.97
C LEU A 42 -6.97 4.52 2.08
N GLY A 43 -6.30 4.65 0.95
CA GLY A 43 -4.91 5.08 0.88
C GLY A 43 -4.68 6.20 -0.12
N LEU A 44 -3.62 6.97 0.12
CA LEU A 44 -3.08 7.96 -0.80
C LEU A 44 -1.59 7.70 -0.95
N HIS A 45 -1.12 7.49 -2.18
CA HIS A 45 0.26 7.22 -2.53
C HIS A 45 0.78 8.26 -3.49
N TYR A 46 2.08 8.55 -3.41
CA TYR A 46 2.81 9.36 -4.35
C TYR A 46 3.80 8.47 -5.11
N SER A 47 3.77 8.55 -6.44
CA SER A 47 4.78 7.92 -7.29
C SER A 47 6.01 8.80 -7.31
N TYR A 48 7.11 8.34 -6.73
CA TYR A 48 8.37 9.05 -6.69
C TYR A 48 9.42 8.54 -7.69
N TYR A 49 9.13 7.43 -8.33
CA TYR A 49 9.91 6.87 -9.44
C TYR A 49 8.96 6.17 -10.39
N ASP A 50 9.05 6.49 -11.66
CA ASP A 50 8.26 5.87 -12.71
C ASP A 50 9.14 5.68 -13.97
N SER A 51 9.15 4.45 -14.46
CA SER A 51 9.81 4.03 -15.69
C SER A 51 8.88 3.11 -16.48
N ASP A 52 9.24 2.76 -17.70
CA ASP A 52 8.42 1.93 -18.58
C ASP A 52 8.01 0.59 -17.93
N ASN A 53 8.84 0.05 -17.03
CA ASN A 53 8.64 -1.27 -16.44
C ASN A 53 8.39 -1.27 -14.93
N VAL A 54 8.75 -0.22 -14.22
CA VAL A 54 8.67 -0.16 -12.75
C VAL A 54 8.24 1.21 -12.27
N ALA A 55 7.23 1.27 -11.41
CA ALA A 55 6.89 2.45 -10.63
C ALA A 55 7.06 2.17 -9.15
N LEU A 56 7.67 3.11 -8.42
CA LEU A 56 7.82 3.04 -6.96
C LEU A 56 6.94 4.10 -6.30
N LEU A 57 6.16 3.66 -5.32
CA LEU A 57 5.18 4.49 -4.64
C LEU A 57 5.39 4.44 -3.13
N ALA A 58 5.22 5.59 -2.50
CA ALA A 58 5.15 5.70 -1.04
C ALA A 58 3.84 6.40 -0.65
N GLY A 59 3.23 5.99 0.44
CA GLY A 59 1.95 6.57 0.83
C GLY A 59 1.51 6.23 2.25
N LEU A 60 0.31 6.69 2.56
CA LEU A 60 -0.37 6.44 3.82
C LEU A 60 -1.74 5.82 3.52
N ALA A 61 -2.16 4.90 4.37
CA ALA A 61 -3.49 4.32 4.32
C ALA A 61 -4.14 4.27 5.71
N GLY A 62 -5.45 4.39 5.74
CA GLY A 62 -6.28 4.13 6.91
C GLY A 62 -7.08 2.86 6.72
N ASN A 63 -7.07 1.99 7.72
CA ASN A 63 -7.91 0.80 7.81
C ASN A 63 -9.05 1.07 8.79
N PHE A 64 -10.28 0.86 8.36
CA PHE A 64 -11.48 1.24 9.10
C PHE A 64 -12.42 0.04 9.23
N ARG A 65 -12.96 -0.16 10.43
CA ARG A 65 -14.11 -1.05 10.66
C ARG A 65 -15.05 -0.46 11.67
N SER A 66 -16.32 -0.83 11.59
CA SER A 66 -17.30 -0.51 12.62
C SER A 66 -17.55 -1.76 13.47
N GLU A 67 -17.43 -1.62 14.78
CA GLU A 67 -17.71 -2.66 15.76
C GLU A 67 -18.44 -2.05 16.96
N ASN A 68 -19.55 -2.65 17.36
CA ASN A 68 -20.40 -2.15 18.49
C ASN A 68 -20.73 -0.65 18.37
N LYS A 69 -21.03 -0.14 17.18
CA LYS A 69 -21.31 1.27 16.86
C LYS A 69 -20.10 2.21 17.10
N GLN A 70 -18.90 1.67 17.28
CA GLN A 70 -17.66 2.43 17.35
C GLN A 70 -16.87 2.27 16.06
N LEU A 71 -16.30 3.38 15.55
CA LEU A 71 -15.37 3.34 14.44
C LEU A 71 -13.97 3.03 14.96
N ILE A 72 -13.43 1.93 14.52
CA ILE A 72 -12.05 1.53 14.78
C ILE A 72 -11.23 1.88 13.54
N ALA A 73 -10.14 2.63 13.73
CA ALA A 73 -9.27 3.06 12.65
C ALA A 73 -7.79 2.87 13.02
N ILE A 74 -6.97 2.46 12.04
CA ILE A 74 -5.52 2.42 12.17
C ILE A 74 -4.86 2.93 10.90
N GLY A 75 -3.81 3.75 11.08
CA GLY A 75 -2.98 4.23 10.00
C GLY A 75 -1.84 3.27 9.67
N GLU A 76 -1.48 3.20 8.39
CA GLU A 76 -0.33 2.50 7.85
C GLU A 76 0.49 3.42 6.96
N ALA A 77 1.82 3.37 7.08
CA ALA A 77 2.71 3.82 6.02
C ALA A 77 2.94 2.67 5.04
N GLN A 78 2.92 2.96 3.75
CA GLN A 78 2.98 1.95 2.70
C GLN A 78 4.08 2.28 1.69
N LEU A 79 4.88 1.27 1.33
CA LEU A 79 5.83 1.30 0.22
C LEU A 79 5.42 0.23 -0.78
N SER A 80 5.25 0.59 -2.04
CA SER A 80 4.80 -0.33 -3.08
C SER A 80 5.65 -0.19 -4.33
N ALA A 81 5.87 -1.29 -5.02
CA ALA A 81 6.37 -1.28 -6.39
C ALA A 81 5.31 -1.85 -7.32
N TRP A 82 5.19 -1.27 -8.50
CA TRP A 82 4.40 -1.80 -9.61
C TRP A 82 5.37 -2.24 -10.68
N ILE A 83 5.43 -3.52 -10.94
CA ILE A 83 6.36 -4.13 -11.88
C ILE A 83 5.52 -4.65 -13.05
N ARG A 84 5.74 -4.08 -14.23
CA ARG A 84 5.05 -4.50 -15.45
C ARG A 84 5.37 -5.96 -15.76
N ALA A 85 4.35 -6.78 -15.96
CA ALA A 85 4.46 -8.22 -16.22
C ALA A 85 4.03 -8.62 -17.63
N ASP A 86 3.41 -7.71 -18.39
CA ASP A 86 3.03 -7.93 -19.78
C ASP A 86 4.21 -7.64 -20.72
N ASN A 87 4.48 -8.55 -21.65
CA ASN A 87 5.47 -8.34 -22.70
C ASN A 87 4.87 -7.45 -23.81
N GLU A 88 5.61 -6.41 -24.22
CA GLU A 88 5.22 -5.46 -25.27
C GLU A 88 4.91 -6.07 -26.65
N ARG A 89 5.27 -7.33 -26.86
CA ARG A 89 5.14 -8.00 -28.16
C ARG A 89 3.77 -8.69 -28.29
N GLY A 90 2.72 -7.93 -28.51
CA GLY A 90 1.41 -8.53 -28.89
C GLY A 90 0.18 -7.92 -28.27
N SER A 91 0.29 -6.85 -27.50
CA SER A 91 -0.90 -6.14 -27.03
C SER A 91 -1.47 -5.28 -28.17
N PHE A 92 -2.74 -5.49 -28.53
CA PHE A 92 -3.49 -4.62 -29.42
C PHE A 92 -3.75 -3.22 -28.82
N ILE A 93 -3.34 -3.00 -27.56
CA ILE A 93 -3.55 -1.78 -26.79
C ILE A 93 -2.23 -1.46 -26.11
N ASP A 94 -1.62 -0.31 -26.41
CA ASP A 94 -0.38 0.21 -25.81
C ASP A 94 -0.53 0.62 -24.31
N ILE A 95 -1.47 0.02 -23.60
CA ILE A 95 -1.70 0.27 -22.19
C ILE A 95 -1.20 -0.94 -21.39
N PRO A 96 -0.28 -0.74 -20.42
CA PRO A 96 0.15 -1.82 -19.55
C PRO A 96 -1.05 -2.35 -18.75
N VAL A 97 -1.33 -3.63 -18.89
CA VAL A 97 -2.54 -4.26 -18.34
C VAL A 97 -2.26 -5.00 -17.05
N LEU A 98 -1.09 -5.63 -16.95
CA LEU A 98 -0.74 -6.54 -15.85
C LEU A 98 0.50 -6.06 -15.10
N PHE A 99 0.38 -5.92 -13.77
CA PHE A 99 1.49 -5.59 -12.88
C PHE A 99 1.60 -6.59 -11.73
N LEU A 100 2.84 -6.93 -11.37
CA LEU A 100 3.16 -7.49 -10.06
C LEU A 100 3.24 -6.33 -9.06
N ARG A 101 2.64 -6.52 -7.87
CA ARG A 101 2.52 -5.46 -6.86
C ARG A 101 3.03 -5.93 -5.49
N PRO A 102 4.34 -6.01 -5.26
CA PRO A 102 4.88 -6.15 -3.91
C PRO A 102 4.64 -4.86 -3.11
N GLN A 103 4.30 -5.00 -1.84
CA GLN A 103 4.00 -3.89 -0.94
C GLN A 103 4.46 -4.21 0.48
N LEU A 104 4.99 -3.20 1.17
CA LEU A 104 5.34 -3.24 2.58
C LEU A 104 4.43 -2.27 3.33
N ASN A 105 3.75 -2.76 4.36
CA ASN A 105 2.87 -1.96 5.20
C ASN A 105 3.45 -1.88 6.60
N PHE A 106 3.53 -0.67 7.13
CA PHE A 106 4.06 -0.37 8.46
C PHE A 106 2.99 0.33 9.29
N SER A 107 2.55 -0.30 10.35
CA SER A 107 1.68 0.30 11.35
C SER A 107 2.45 0.48 12.67
N PRO A 108 1.93 1.22 13.65
CA PRO A 108 2.55 1.28 14.98
C PRO A 108 2.66 -0.08 15.67
N TYR A 109 1.94 -1.12 15.22
CA TYR A 109 1.79 -2.40 15.93
C TYR A 109 2.19 -3.62 15.12
N TYR A 110 2.33 -3.50 13.81
CA TYR A 110 2.74 -4.60 12.94
C TYR A 110 3.47 -4.11 11.68
N PHE A 111 4.21 -5.02 11.10
CA PHE A 111 4.78 -4.94 9.77
C PHE A 111 4.10 -5.99 8.90
N ALA A 112 3.64 -5.63 7.72
CA ALA A 112 2.94 -6.56 6.84
C ALA A 112 3.47 -6.48 5.40
N PRO A 113 4.36 -7.41 5.00
CA PRO A 113 4.69 -7.62 3.60
C PRO A 113 3.52 -8.28 2.88
N GLU A 114 3.19 -7.76 1.71
CA GLU A 114 2.18 -8.27 0.79
C GLU A 114 2.77 -8.41 -0.61
N ALA A 115 2.25 -9.34 -1.38
CA ALA A 115 2.48 -9.42 -2.81
C ALA A 115 1.16 -9.71 -3.52
N GLY A 116 1.03 -9.22 -4.73
CA GLY A 116 -0.20 -9.40 -5.49
C GLY A 116 -0.05 -9.07 -6.95
N ILE A 117 -1.18 -9.09 -7.62
CA ILE A 117 -1.32 -8.73 -9.03
C ILE A 117 -2.31 -7.60 -9.17
N GLN A 118 -2.08 -6.77 -10.16
CA GLN A 118 -2.97 -5.68 -10.55
C GLN A 118 -3.25 -5.80 -12.04
N ILE A 119 -4.53 -5.71 -12.40
CA ILE A 119 -5.01 -5.67 -13.78
C ILE A 119 -5.71 -4.34 -13.97
N LEU A 120 -5.13 -3.49 -14.81
CA LEU A 120 -5.58 -2.11 -15.00
C LEU A 120 -5.64 -1.36 -13.64
N PHE A 121 -6.84 -1.08 -13.17
CA PHE A 121 -7.09 -0.38 -11.91
C PHE A 121 -7.51 -1.29 -10.75
N LEU A 122 -7.74 -2.58 -10.99
CA LEU A 122 -8.14 -3.57 -9.98
C LEU A 122 -6.94 -4.39 -9.51
N TYR A 123 -6.89 -4.73 -8.24
CA TYR A 123 -5.83 -5.57 -7.70
C TYR A 123 -6.32 -6.53 -6.62
N ILE A 124 -5.52 -7.58 -6.43
CA ILE A 124 -5.57 -8.46 -5.27
C ILE A 124 -4.17 -8.64 -4.71
N LYS A 125 -4.04 -8.67 -3.37
CA LYS A 125 -2.77 -8.89 -2.66
C LYS A 125 -2.99 -9.85 -1.51
N ALA A 126 -1.94 -10.58 -1.17
CA ALA A 126 -1.90 -11.44 0.00
C ALA A 126 -0.57 -11.29 0.73
N GLY A 127 -0.58 -11.50 2.04
CA GLY A 127 0.59 -11.37 2.89
C GLY A 127 0.35 -11.79 4.32
N TYR A 128 1.18 -11.32 5.22
CA TYR A 128 1.08 -11.65 6.63
C TYR A 128 1.45 -10.46 7.51
N ALA A 129 0.67 -10.22 8.57
CA ALA A 129 0.90 -9.12 9.52
C ALA A 129 1.72 -9.62 10.71
N PHE A 130 3.01 -9.33 10.72
CA PHE A 130 3.95 -9.67 11.81
C PHE A 130 3.86 -8.64 12.92
N PRO A 131 3.58 -9.02 14.18
CA PRO A 131 3.48 -8.06 15.28
C PRO A 131 4.85 -7.46 15.65
N TRP A 132 4.86 -6.18 16.06
CA TRP A 132 6.02 -5.53 16.65
C TRP A 132 5.91 -5.59 18.18
N GLY A 133 6.63 -6.46 18.82
CA GLY A 133 6.71 -6.50 20.29
C GLY A 133 5.37 -6.82 20.98
N LYS A 134 5.28 -6.43 22.25
CA LYS A 134 4.09 -6.69 23.07
C LYS A 134 2.98 -5.66 22.75
N MET A 135 1.82 -6.15 22.32
CA MET A 135 0.63 -5.35 22.15
C MET A 135 -0.16 -5.23 23.44
N SER A 136 -0.91 -4.14 23.58
CA SER A 136 -1.92 -4.02 24.62
C SER A 136 -3.04 -5.04 24.40
N GLU A 137 -3.52 -5.69 25.46
CA GLU A 137 -4.63 -6.63 25.40
C GLU A 137 -5.92 -6.01 24.81
N ASN A 138 -6.04 -4.68 24.89
CA ASN A 138 -7.17 -3.93 24.36
C ASN A 138 -6.95 -3.43 22.92
N TYR A 139 -5.92 -3.92 22.22
CA TYR A 139 -5.66 -3.47 20.85
C TYR A 139 -6.67 -4.09 19.88
N PRO A 140 -7.45 -3.28 19.15
CA PRO A 140 -8.59 -3.78 18.39
C PRO A 140 -8.25 -4.42 17.04
N PHE A 141 -6.97 -4.49 16.66
CA PHE A 141 -6.54 -5.06 15.39
C PHE A 141 -5.86 -6.41 15.57
N ASP A 142 -6.22 -7.35 14.70
CA ASP A 142 -5.59 -8.66 14.64
C ASP A 142 -4.18 -8.56 14.06
N THR A 143 -3.18 -9.02 14.82
CA THR A 143 -1.81 -9.20 14.33
C THR A 143 -1.43 -10.67 14.41
N GLY A 144 -0.34 -11.07 13.76
CA GLY A 144 0.00 -12.48 13.63
C GLY A 144 -1.03 -13.22 12.77
N LYS A 145 -1.62 -12.57 11.77
CA LYS A 145 -2.68 -13.10 10.91
C LYS A 145 -2.29 -12.98 9.44
N PHE A 146 -2.83 -13.91 8.67
CA PHE A 146 -2.83 -13.80 7.23
C PHE A 146 -3.62 -12.57 6.80
N ARG A 147 -3.10 -11.87 5.81
CA ARG A 147 -3.66 -10.64 5.27
C ARG A 147 -4.00 -10.84 3.80
N PHE A 148 -5.20 -10.44 3.42
CA PHE A 148 -5.68 -10.43 2.05
C PHE A 148 -6.36 -9.11 1.76
N SER A 149 -6.02 -8.49 0.64
CA SER A 149 -6.68 -7.26 0.19
C SER A 149 -7.11 -7.36 -1.28
N ALA A 150 -8.26 -6.77 -1.59
CA ALA A 150 -8.77 -6.62 -2.94
C ALA A 150 -9.34 -5.22 -3.10
N GLY A 151 -8.97 -4.51 -4.16
CA GLY A 151 -9.33 -3.11 -4.29
C GLY A 151 -9.14 -2.55 -5.68
N ALA A 152 -9.33 -1.23 -5.74
CA ALA A 152 -9.16 -0.44 -6.94
C ALA A 152 -8.27 0.77 -6.64
N ILE A 153 -7.57 1.21 -7.68
CA ILE A 153 -6.73 2.41 -7.66
C ILE A 153 -7.21 3.42 -8.68
N ILE A 154 -7.01 4.70 -8.36
CA ILE A 154 -7.28 5.82 -9.25
C ILE A 154 -6.03 6.68 -9.31
N PRO A 155 -5.28 6.67 -10.43
CA PRO A 155 -4.15 7.56 -10.62
C PRO A 155 -4.64 9.00 -10.88
N LEU A 156 -4.07 9.97 -10.18
CA LEU A 156 -4.34 11.39 -10.33
C LEU A 156 -3.06 12.08 -10.82
N LYS A 157 -3.04 12.48 -12.08
CA LYS A 157 -1.90 13.20 -12.65
C LYS A 157 -1.84 14.62 -12.09
N ILE A 158 -0.68 15.01 -11.58
CA ILE A 158 -0.40 16.39 -11.20
C ILE A 158 0.05 17.12 -12.47
N LYS A 159 -0.64 18.20 -12.80
CA LYS A 159 -0.23 19.10 -13.91
C LYS A 159 0.76 20.12 -13.40
#